data_3f9aca5f752ac2a86dac4fa1cef9f99e
#
_entry.id   3f9aca5f752ac2a86dac4fa1cef9f99e
#
_cell.length_a   1.000
_cell.length_b   1.000
_cell.length_c   1.000
_cell.angle_alpha   90.00
_cell.angle_beta   90.00
_cell.angle_gamma   90.00
#
_symmetry.space_group_name_H-M   'P 1'
#
loop_
_entity.id
_entity.type
_entity.pdbx_description
1 polymer ?
#
loop_
_entity_poly.entity_id
_entity_poly.type
_entity_poly.pdbx_seq_one_letter_code
_entity_poly.pdbx_strand_id
1 'polypeptide(L)'
;PAFLFPLISIAIGLRRYWQTVGGTRVRLSHLRGAIASVANMRNLKGGHGDGCNFEDEDRFTHARRYAHQAIMYGFLLCFASTSVATLMHYLLGMPAPYGLFSAPKILGLTGGILLVLGCGKMVWLKLRSDKSLGATNAFGGEIAFTGLLGFVGLSGLLLYAASGSGWMPGLLVIHLGAVLAFFLLTPFTKMAHGFYRMACVDGSCIARHF
;
A
#
# COMPACT_ATOMS: atom_id res chain seq x y z
N PRO A 1 14.69 10.96 -7.48
CA PRO A 1 14.26 12.13 -6.69
C PRO A 1 12.83 11.99 -6.16
N ALA A 2 11.86 11.57 -7.01
CA ALA A 2 10.44 11.48 -6.61
C ALA A 2 10.18 10.52 -5.44
N PHE A 3 10.91 9.42 -5.32
CA PHE A 3 10.80 8.46 -4.22
C PHE A 3 11.38 8.98 -2.90
N LEU A 4 12.38 9.84 -2.94
CA LEU A 4 12.98 10.41 -1.72
C LEU A 4 12.04 11.39 -1.01
N PHE A 5 11.24 12.13 -1.77
CA PHE A 5 10.30 13.10 -1.22
C PHE A 5 9.31 12.48 -0.21
N PRO A 6 8.55 11.42 -0.54
CA PRO A 6 7.64 10.80 0.43
C PRO A 6 8.38 10.18 1.61
N LEU A 7 9.56 9.59 1.40
CA LEU A 7 10.35 9.00 2.50
C LEU A 7 10.78 10.07 3.51
N ILE A 8 11.32 11.19 3.03
CA ILE A 8 11.76 12.30 3.91
C ILE A 8 10.55 12.90 4.62
N SER A 9 9.46 13.14 3.88
CA SER A 9 8.24 13.72 4.45
C SER A 9 7.64 12.83 5.54
N ILE A 10 7.52 11.51 5.29
CA ILE A 10 7.03 10.54 6.28
C ILE A 10 7.98 10.43 7.46
N ALA A 11 9.30 10.42 7.24
CA ALA A 11 10.30 10.36 8.31
C ALA A 11 10.22 11.57 9.25
N ILE A 12 10.08 12.77 8.69
CA ILE A 12 9.88 14.01 9.47
C ILE A 12 8.56 13.93 10.26
N GLY A 13 7.45 13.54 9.60
CA GLY A 13 6.15 13.38 10.24
C GLY A 13 6.18 12.35 11.37
N LEU A 14 6.80 11.20 11.14
CA LEU A 14 6.94 10.13 12.13
C LEU A 14 7.80 10.56 13.33
N ARG A 15 8.89 11.29 13.08
CA ARG A 15 9.73 11.85 14.15
C ARG A 15 8.95 12.83 15.03
N ARG A 16 8.20 13.75 14.42
CA ARG A 16 7.34 14.71 15.15
C ARG A 16 6.28 13.98 15.97
N TYR A 17 5.58 13.03 15.35
CA TYR A 17 4.59 12.20 16.01
C TYR A 17 5.19 11.47 17.21
N TRP A 18 6.36 10.82 17.06
CA TRP A 18 7.05 10.10 18.12
C TRP A 18 7.40 11.00 19.33
N GLN A 19 7.84 12.23 19.04
CA GLN A 19 8.11 13.23 20.08
C GLN A 19 6.84 13.66 20.80
N THR A 20 5.73 13.86 20.09
CA THR A 20 4.45 14.28 20.65
C THR A 20 3.83 13.22 21.57
N VAL A 21 3.91 11.95 21.18
CA VAL A 21 3.37 10.84 22.01
C VAL A 21 4.32 10.38 23.13
N GLY A 22 5.49 11.00 23.27
CA GLY A 22 6.47 10.62 24.28
C GLY A 22 7.06 9.23 24.10
N GLY A 23 7.27 8.81 22.83
CA GLY A 23 7.75 7.48 22.48
C GLY A 23 9.07 7.12 23.14
N THR A 24 9.18 5.88 23.59
CA THR A 24 10.38 5.31 24.21
C THR A 24 11.36 4.75 23.18
N ARG A 25 12.54 4.31 23.60
CA ARG A 25 13.52 3.70 22.68
C ARG A 25 12.97 2.41 22.08
N VAL A 26 12.95 2.33 20.75
CA VAL A 26 12.52 1.14 20.00
C VAL A 26 13.55 0.02 20.21
N ARG A 27 13.07 -1.16 20.64
CA ARG A 27 13.88 -2.39 20.72
C ARG A 27 13.60 -3.28 19.50
N LEU A 28 14.57 -4.11 19.12
CA LEU A 28 14.42 -5.02 17.97
C LEU A 28 13.28 -6.05 18.15
N SER A 29 13.03 -6.46 19.41
CA SER A 29 11.89 -7.33 19.75
C SER A 29 10.54 -6.69 19.40
N HIS A 30 10.42 -5.40 19.65
CA HIS A 30 9.25 -4.61 19.35
C HIS A 30 9.02 -4.53 17.83
N LEU A 31 10.07 -4.27 17.07
CA LEU A 31 9.97 -4.20 15.61
C LEU A 31 9.48 -5.53 14.99
N ARG A 32 9.95 -6.67 15.50
CA ARG A 32 9.49 -8.00 15.06
C ARG A 32 8.00 -8.20 15.33
N GLY A 33 7.53 -7.83 16.52
CA GLY A 33 6.11 -7.88 16.90
C GLY A 33 5.24 -6.99 16.02
N ALA A 34 5.69 -5.75 15.77
CA ALA A 34 5.01 -4.80 14.90
C ALA A 34 4.90 -5.33 13.46
N ILE A 35 6.00 -5.82 12.88
CA ILE A 35 6.00 -6.41 11.54
C ILE A 35 5.06 -7.61 11.46
N ALA A 36 5.09 -8.53 12.43
CA ALA A 36 4.20 -9.69 12.46
C ALA A 36 2.72 -9.27 12.56
N SER A 37 2.41 -8.25 13.36
CA SER A 37 1.06 -7.72 13.50
C SER A 37 0.56 -7.07 12.20
N VAL A 38 1.41 -6.31 11.50
CA VAL A 38 1.10 -5.72 10.20
C VAL A 38 0.92 -6.80 9.13
N ALA A 39 1.83 -7.77 9.04
CA ALA A 39 1.75 -8.85 8.05
C ALA A 39 0.46 -9.66 8.18
N ASN A 40 0.04 -9.95 9.42
CA ASN A 40 -1.19 -10.71 9.70
C ASN A 40 -2.45 -9.84 9.77
N MET A 41 -2.32 -8.52 9.66
CA MET A 41 -3.42 -7.56 9.84
C MET A 41 -4.27 -7.88 11.07
N ARG A 42 -3.61 -8.05 12.22
CA ARG A 42 -4.24 -8.49 13.47
C ARG A 42 -5.42 -7.60 13.85
N ASN A 43 -5.28 -6.29 13.69
CA ASN A 43 -6.32 -5.30 14.04
C ASN A 43 -7.51 -5.26 13.07
N LEU A 44 -7.47 -6.03 11.96
CA LEU A 44 -8.60 -6.19 11.03
C LEU A 44 -9.27 -7.58 11.17
N LYS A 45 -8.91 -8.35 12.20
CA LYS A 45 -9.54 -9.67 12.43
C LYS A 45 -10.98 -9.56 12.94
N GLY A 46 -11.35 -8.41 13.51
CA GLY A 46 -12.63 -8.22 14.19
C GLY A 46 -12.68 -8.93 15.55
N GLY A 47 -13.60 -8.54 16.41
CA GLY A 47 -13.77 -9.01 17.77
C GLY A 47 -13.65 -7.83 18.75
N HIS A 48 -14.33 -7.87 19.88
CA HIS A 48 -14.27 -6.91 21.00
C HIS A 48 -13.77 -5.48 20.69
N GLY A 49 -14.37 -4.80 19.66
CA GLY A 49 -14.01 -3.43 19.29
C GLY A 49 -12.90 -3.28 18.23
N ASP A 50 -12.32 -4.36 17.72
CA ASP A 50 -11.27 -4.33 16.70
C ASP A 50 -11.85 -4.28 15.28
N GLY A 51 -12.19 -3.06 14.80
CA GLY A 51 -12.53 -2.78 13.42
C GLY A 51 -13.97 -3.09 13.01
N CYS A 52 -14.46 -2.38 11.97
CA CYS A 52 -15.79 -2.60 11.39
C CYS A 52 -15.73 -3.74 10.36
N ASN A 53 -16.10 -4.94 10.77
CA ASN A 53 -16.18 -6.12 9.92
C ASN A 53 -17.61 -6.52 9.58
N PHE A 54 -18.58 -5.64 9.84
CA PHE A 54 -19.98 -5.87 9.54
C PHE A 54 -20.33 -5.27 8.18
N GLU A 55 -20.94 -6.07 7.33
CA GLU A 55 -21.50 -5.71 6.03
C GLU A 55 -22.98 -6.06 6.06
N ASP A 56 -23.76 -5.56 5.13
CA ASP A 56 -25.19 -5.75 4.95
C ASP A 56 -25.89 -6.58 6.07
N GLU A 57 -26.79 -5.97 6.84
CA GLU A 57 -27.57 -6.62 7.91
C GLU A 57 -26.73 -7.23 9.07
N ASP A 58 -25.66 -6.55 9.51
CA ASP A 58 -24.77 -6.99 10.61
C ASP A 58 -24.04 -8.33 10.35
N ARG A 59 -23.88 -8.71 9.09
CA ARG A 59 -23.12 -9.91 8.74
C ARG A 59 -21.63 -9.69 8.88
N PHE A 60 -20.99 -10.44 9.78
CA PHE A 60 -19.54 -10.42 9.96
C PHE A 60 -18.81 -11.02 8.75
N THR A 61 -17.89 -10.25 8.14
CA THR A 61 -17.07 -10.74 7.02
C THR A 61 -15.61 -10.36 7.17
N HIS A 62 -14.71 -11.16 6.62
CA HIS A 62 -13.29 -10.85 6.51
C HIS A 62 -12.92 -10.20 5.16
N ALA A 63 -13.89 -9.84 4.33
CA ALA A 63 -13.66 -9.36 2.98
C ALA A 63 -12.76 -8.11 2.95
N ARG A 64 -13.00 -7.15 3.84
CA ARG A 64 -12.17 -5.94 3.97
C ARG A 64 -10.72 -6.26 4.34
N ARG A 65 -10.50 -7.21 5.25
CA ARG A 65 -9.18 -7.66 5.65
C ARG A 65 -8.42 -8.29 4.48
N TYR A 66 -9.06 -9.22 3.75
CA TYR A 66 -8.43 -9.88 2.60
C TYR A 66 -8.16 -8.91 1.45
N ALA A 67 -9.09 -7.99 1.17
CA ALA A 67 -8.87 -6.94 0.18
C ALA A 67 -7.67 -6.06 0.55
N HIS A 68 -7.56 -5.65 1.80
CA HIS A 68 -6.43 -4.86 2.27
C HIS A 68 -5.11 -5.66 2.25
N GLN A 69 -5.12 -6.96 2.60
CA GLN A 69 -3.95 -7.84 2.46
C GLN A 69 -3.50 -7.94 1.01
N ALA A 70 -4.44 -8.12 0.07
CA ALA A 70 -4.13 -8.17 -1.35
C ALA A 70 -3.48 -6.87 -1.84
N ILE A 71 -3.98 -5.70 -1.40
CA ILE A 71 -3.37 -4.40 -1.70
C ILE A 71 -1.95 -4.33 -1.14
N MET A 72 -1.77 -4.68 0.13
CA MET A 72 -0.46 -4.59 0.80
C MET A 72 0.58 -5.48 0.12
N TYR A 73 0.27 -6.77 -0.04
CA TYR A 73 1.20 -7.69 -0.67
C TYR A 73 1.40 -7.41 -2.17
N GLY A 74 0.33 -7.01 -2.87
CA GLY A 74 0.41 -6.58 -4.26
C GLY A 74 1.37 -5.40 -4.43
N PHE A 75 1.23 -4.38 -3.58
CA PHE A 75 2.13 -3.22 -3.57
C PHE A 75 3.59 -3.62 -3.26
N LEU A 76 3.82 -4.44 -2.23
CA LEU A 76 5.17 -4.89 -1.88
C LEU A 76 5.83 -5.71 -2.99
N LEU A 77 5.06 -6.55 -3.69
CA LEU A 77 5.56 -7.32 -4.84
C LEU A 77 5.89 -6.42 -6.03
N CYS A 78 5.07 -5.42 -6.34
CA CYS A 78 5.37 -4.42 -7.37
C CYS A 78 6.63 -3.62 -7.01
N PHE A 79 6.77 -3.22 -5.75
CA PHE A 79 7.96 -2.53 -5.26
C PHE A 79 9.22 -3.42 -5.37
N ALA A 80 9.11 -4.69 -4.96
CA ALA A 80 10.19 -5.67 -5.10
C ALA A 80 10.56 -5.90 -6.58
N SER A 81 9.57 -5.98 -7.49
CA SER A 81 9.78 -6.06 -8.94
C SER A 81 10.66 -4.92 -9.45
N THR A 82 10.29 -3.68 -9.12
CA THR A 82 11.06 -2.48 -9.52
C THR A 82 12.45 -2.48 -8.90
N SER A 83 12.58 -2.87 -7.63
CA SER A 83 13.87 -2.94 -6.95
C SER A 83 14.79 -3.98 -7.59
N VAL A 84 14.27 -5.18 -7.85
CA VAL A 84 15.05 -6.25 -8.53
C VAL A 84 15.45 -5.82 -9.95
N ALA A 85 14.52 -5.20 -10.71
CA ALA A 85 14.84 -4.69 -12.04
C ALA A 85 15.96 -3.63 -11.99
N THR A 86 15.90 -2.73 -11.01
CA THR A 86 16.93 -1.70 -10.81
C THR A 86 18.29 -2.33 -10.48
N LEU A 87 18.33 -3.30 -9.57
CA LEU A 87 19.56 -4.03 -9.24
C LEU A 87 20.13 -4.79 -10.45
N MET A 88 19.27 -5.47 -11.20
CA MET A 88 19.68 -6.19 -12.42
C MET A 88 20.28 -5.23 -13.45
N HIS A 89 19.65 -4.08 -13.65
CA HIS A 89 20.10 -3.09 -14.63
C HIS A 89 21.46 -2.46 -14.23
N TYR A 90 21.57 -1.94 -13.00
CA TYR A 90 22.73 -1.13 -12.58
C TYR A 90 23.88 -1.93 -12.00
N LEU A 91 23.62 -3.05 -11.30
CA LEU A 91 24.68 -3.86 -10.68
C LEU A 91 25.09 -5.07 -11.52
N LEU A 92 24.14 -5.69 -12.23
CA LEU A 92 24.44 -6.89 -13.04
C LEU A 92 24.63 -6.57 -14.53
N GLY A 93 24.47 -5.30 -14.94
CA GLY A 93 24.60 -4.89 -16.34
C GLY A 93 23.60 -5.55 -17.29
N MET A 94 22.45 -5.99 -16.78
CA MET A 94 21.40 -6.65 -17.56
C MET A 94 20.34 -5.63 -17.93
N PRO A 95 20.36 -5.06 -19.15
CA PRO A 95 19.37 -4.05 -19.55
C PRO A 95 17.99 -4.69 -19.85
N ALA A 96 16.93 -3.91 -19.65
CA ALA A 96 15.60 -4.26 -20.14
C ALA A 96 15.59 -4.27 -21.68
N PRO A 97 14.72 -5.05 -22.34
CA PRO A 97 13.57 -5.80 -21.80
C PRO A 97 13.94 -7.19 -21.25
N TYR A 98 13.40 -7.52 -20.08
CA TYR A 98 13.60 -8.81 -19.43
C TYR A 98 12.72 -9.91 -20.05
N GLY A 99 13.16 -11.17 -20.01
CA GLY A 99 12.38 -12.32 -20.43
C GLY A 99 11.10 -12.54 -19.59
N LEU A 100 10.15 -13.30 -20.13
CA LEU A 100 8.84 -13.53 -19.49
C LEU A 100 8.95 -14.15 -18.08
N PHE A 101 9.88 -15.06 -17.88
CA PHE A 101 10.12 -15.76 -16.60
C PHE A 101 11.19 -15.09 -15.71
N SER A 102 11.53 -13.84 -16.01
CA SER A 102 12.48 -13.10 -15.16
C SER A 102 11.85 -12.73 -13.82
N ALA A 103 12.67 -12.67 -12.78
CA ALA A 103 12.22 -12.32 -11.43
C ALA A 103 11.40 -11.01 -11.38
N PRO A 104 11.82 -9.88 -12.00
CA PRO A 104 11.01 -8.67 -11.98
C PRO A 104 9.65 -8.84 -12.68
N LYS A 105 9.57 -9.61 -13.77
CA LYS A 105 8.29 -9.82 -14.46
C LYS A 105 7.32 -10.70 -13.68
N ILE A 106 7.78 -11.76 -13.05
CA ILE A 106 6.93 -12.62 -12.19
C ILE A 106 6.42 -11.82 -10.99
N LEU A 107 7.31 -11.09 -10.30
CA LEU A 107 6.92 -10.26 -9.15
C LEU A 107 5.93 -9.16 -9.55
N GLY A 108 6.18 -8.49 -10.69
CA GLY A 108 5.32 -7.42 -11.19
C GLY A 108 3.94 -7.92 -11.63
N LEU A 109 3.86 -9.07 -12.30
CA LEU A 109 2.61 -9.66 -12.75
C LEU A 109 1.75 -10.09 -11.57
N THR A 110 2.31 -10.87 -10.66
CA THR A 110 1.57 -11.33 -9.46
C THR A 110 1.18 -10.16 -8.56
N GLY A 111 2.10 -9.21 -8.34
CA GLY A 111 1.84 -8.00 -7.56
C GLY A 111 0.75 -7.12 -8.17
N GLY A 112 0.81 -6.89 -9.48
CA GLY A 112 -0.17 -6.10 -10.22
C GLY A 112 -1.58 -6.69 -10.17
N ILE A 113 -1.72 -8.01 -10.35
CA ILE A 113 -3.01 -8.70 -10.25
C ILE A 113 -3.60 -8.55 -8.84
N LEU A 114 -2.82 -8.85 -7.79
CA LEU A 114 -3.25 -8.70 -6.40
C LEU A 114 -3.67 -7.27 -6.07
N LEU A 115 -2.91 -6.30 -6.57
CA LEU A 115 -3.16 -4.88 -6.34
C LEU A 115 -4.47 -4.43 -6.98
N VAL A 116 -4.70 -4.77 -8.24
CA VAL A 116 -5.92 -4.40 -8.98
C VAL A 116 -7.16 -5.04 -8.35
N LEU A 117 -7.10 -6.36 -8.05
CA LEU A 117 -8.23 -7.07 -7.43
C LEU A 117 -8.50 -6.55 -6.02
N GLY A 118 -7.45 -6.30 -5.23
CA GLY A 118 -7.57 -5.76 -3.88
C GLY A 118 -8.16 -4.36 -3.87
N CYS A 119 -7.68 -3.45 -4.72
CA CYS A 119 -8.22 -2.10 -4.86
C CYS A 119 -9.66 -2.09 -5.34
N GLY A 120 -9.97 -2.89 -6.37
CA GLY A 120 -11.33 -3.03 -6.89
C GLY A 120 -12.31 -3.51 -5.81
N LYS A 121 -11.94 -4.57 -5.06
CA LYS A 121 -12.75 -5.07 -3.95
C LYS A 121 -12.89 -4.03 -2.84
N MET A 122 -11.83 -3.31 -2.49
CA MET A 122 -11.88 -2.28 -1.44
C MET A 122 -12.78 -1.11 -1.82
N VAL A 123 -12.70 -0.63 -3.07
CA VAL A 123 -13.59 0.43 -3.58
C VAL A 123 -15.04 -0.06 -3.57
N TRP A 124 -15.30 -1.29 -4.05
CA TRP A 124 -16.63 -1.87 -4.05
C TRP A 124 -17.23 -1.97 -2.64
N LEU A 125 -16.46 -2.47 -1.66
CA LEU A 125 -16.89 -2.53 -0.26
C LEU A 125 -17.18 -1.14 0.32
N LYS A 126 -16.38 -0.14 -0.07
CA LYS A 126 -16.55 1.22 0.40
C LYS A 126 -17.79 1.89 -0.20
N LEU A 127 -18.10 1.62 -1.46
CA LEU A 127 -19.32 2.16 -2.11
C LEU A 127 -20.60 1.57 -1.51
N ARG A 128 -20.54 0.33 -0.99
CA ARG A 128 -21.66 -0.33 -0.31
C ARG A 128 -21.79 0.02 1.17
N SER A 129 -20.74 0.51 1.81
CA SER A 129 -20.79 0.88 3.22
C SER A 129 -21.70 2.09 3.44
N ASP A 130 -22.39 2.11 4.57
CA ASP A 130 -23.24 3.22 4.96
C ASP A 130 -22.41 4.51 5.13
N LYS A 131 -22.80 5.55 4.39
CA LYS A 131 -22.12 6.85 4.39
C LYS A 131 -22.28 7.61 5.71
N SER A 132 -23.28 7.25 6.52
CA SER A 132 -23.53 7.88 7.82
C SER A 132 -22.49 7.49 8.89
N LEU A 133 -21.81 6.34 8.71
CA LEU A 133 -20.86 5.79 9.67
C LEU A 133 -19.43 6.34 9.51
N GLY A 134 -19.18 7.22 8.56
CA GLY A 134 -17.84 7.76 8.29
C GLY A 134 -17.80 9.28 8.15
N ALA A 135 -16.59 9.85 8.25
CA ALA A 135 -16.36 11.26 7.96
C ALA A 135 -16.65 11.54 6.47
N THR A 136 -17.78 12.17 6.18
CA THR A 136 -18.24 12.47 4.81
C THR A 136 -17.18 13.19 3.97
N ASN A 137 -16.39 14.07 4.59
CA ASN A 137 -15.33 14.85 3.92
C ASN A 137 -14.12 14.00 3.49
N ALA A 138 -13.87 12.84 4.11
CA ALA A 138 -12.73 11.98 3.77
C ALA A 138 -13.07 10.91 2.72
N PHE A 139 -14.36 10.67 2.45
CA PHE A 139 -14.84 9.58 1.61
C PHE A 139 -14.29 9.64 0.18
N GLY A 140 -14.36 10.81 -0.46
CA GLY A 140 -13.86 11.01 -1.82
C GLY A 140 -12.35 10.83 -1.96
N GLY A 141 -11.58 11.39 -1.04
CA GLY A 141 -10.12 11.30 -1.06
C GLY A 141 -9.60 9.86 -0.89
N GLU A 142 -10.30 9.07 -0.07
CA GLU A 142 -9.93 7.66 0.14
C GLU A 142 -10.19 6.79 -1.08
N ILE A 143 -11.33 7.00 -1.78
CA ILE A 143 -11.65 6.30 -3.02
C ILE A 143 -10.68 6.74 -4.12
N ALA A 144 -10.42 8.04 -4.26
CA ALA A 144 -9.51 8.56 -5.27
C ALA A 144 -8.09 7.98 -5.11
N PHE A 145 -7.57 7.91 -3.88
CA PHE A 145 -6.25 7.35 -3.62
C PHE A 145 -6.21 5.84 -3.87
N THR A 146 -7.22 5.08 -3.42
CA THR A 146 -7.32 3.63 -3.69
C THR A 146 -7.47 3.37 -5.19
N GLY A 147 -8.22 4.20 -5.88
CA GLY A 147 -8.37 4.16 -7.34
C GLY A 147 -7.06 4.45 -8.07
N LEU A 148 -6.30 5.48 -7.65
CA LEU A 148 -4.98 5.77 -8.20
C LEU A 148 -4.02 4.59 -8.01
N LEU A 149 -4.01 3.96 -6.84
CA LEU A 149 -3.17 2.79 -6.58
C LEU A 149 -3.57 1.59 -7.46
N GLY A 150 -4.88 1.35 -7.62
CA GLY A 150 -5.41 0.35 -8.56
C GLY A 150 -5.03 0.67 -10.02
N PHE A 151 -5.06 1.95 -10.40
CA PHE A 151 -4.66 2.40 -11.74
C PHE A 151 -3.16 2.22 -11.99
N VAL A 152 -2.30 2.43 -10.99
CA VAL A 152 -0.87 2.09 -11.08
C VAL A 152 -0.68 0.60 -11.37
N GLY A 153 -1.41 -0.29 -10.66
CA GLY A 153 -1.37 -1.73 -10.93
C GLY A 153 -1.87 -2.07 -12.34
N LEU A 154 -3.03 -1.53 -12.72
CA LEU A 154 -3.65 -1.79 -14.03
C LEU A 154 -2.76 -1.30 -15.18
N SER A 155 -2.26 -0.06 -15.12
CA SER A 155 -1.38 0.48 -16.16
C SER A 155 -0.08 -0.32 -16.30
N GLY A 156 0.48 -0.84 -15.19
CA GLY A 156 1.62 -1.75 -15.21
C GLY A 156 1.31 -3.09 -15.88
N LEU A 157 0.13 -3.68 -15.64
CA LEU A 157 -0.32 -4.91 -16.31
C LEU A 157 -0.56 -4.67 -17.82
N LEU A 158 -1.15 -3.53 -18.17
CA LEU A 158 -1.34 -3.16 -19.59
C LEU A 158 0.01 -2.96 -20.29
N LEU A 159 0.97 -2.31 -19.64
CA LEU A 159 2.32 -2.15 -20.15
C LEU A 159 3.01 -3.51 -20.37
N TYR A 160 2.80 -4.46 -19.44
CA TYR A 160 3.29 -5.82 -19.58
C TYR A 160 2.65 -6.53 -20.80
N ALA A 161 1.33 -6.44 -20.95
CA ALA A 161 0.59 -7.06 -22.06
C ALA A 161 0.95 -6.44 -23.43
N ALA A 162 1.22 -5.13 -23.46
CA ALA A 162 1.63 -4.40 -24.65
C ALA A 162 3.13 -4.50 -24.97
N SER A 163 3.86 -5.33 -24.24
CA SER A 163 5.31 -5.50 -24.44
C SER A 163 5.65 -5.91 -25.87
N GLY A 164 6.48 -5.13 -26.55
CA GLY A 164 6.83 -5.34 -27.96
C GLY A 164 5.85 -4.73 -28.97
N SER A 165 4.77 -4.08 -28.55
CA SER A 165 3.84 -3.36 -29.43
C SER A 165 4.20 -1.88 -29.57
N GLY A 166 3.69 -1.22 -30.63
CA GLY A 166 3.84 0.23 -30.84
C GLY A 166 3.18 1.10 -29.75
N TRP A 167 2.29 0.53 -28.93
CA TRP A 167 1.63 1.23 -27.83
C TRP A 167 2.49 1.34 -26.55
N MET A 168 3.56 0.55 -26.47
CA MET A 168 4.43 0.48 -25.29
C MET A 168 4.96 1.84 -24.81
N PRO A 169 5.47 2.76 -25.66
CA PRO A 169 5.98 4.05 -25.20
C PRO A 169 4.89 4.92 -24.55
N GLY A 170 3.70 4.98 -25.12
CA GLY A 170 2.58 5.74 -24.58
C GLY A 170 2.10 5.20 -23.22
N LEU A 171 1.94 3.87 -23.13
CA LEU A 171 1.57 3.22 -21.87
C LEU A 171 2.64 3.39 -20.80
N LEU A 172 3.91 3.40 -21.17
CA LEU A 172 5.02 3.67 -20.24
C LEU A 172 4.92 5.06 -19.64
N VAL A 173 4.65 6.08 -20.45
CA VAL A 173 4.47 7.47 -19.97
C VAL A 173 3.29 7.55 -19.00
N ILE A 174 2.16 6.92 -19.33
CA ILE A 174 0.97 6.88 -18.48
C ILE A 174 1.30 6.19 -17.14
N HIS A 175 1.94 5.04 -17.18
CA HIS A 175 2.30 4.28 -15.98
C HIS A 175 3.27 5.07 -15.09
N LEU A 176 4.34 5.62 -15.66
CA LEU A 176 5.32 6.42 -14.89
C LEU A 176 4.69 7.70 -14.33
N GLY A 177 3.78 8.33 -15.06
CA GLY A 177 3.00 9.48 -14.57
C GLY A 177 2.12 9.11 -13.37
N ALA A 178 1.42 7.97 -13.45
CA ALA A 178 0.62 7.45 -12.33
C ALA A 178 1.48 7.10 -11.11
N VAL A 179 2.63 6.48 -11.30
CA VAL A 179 3.60 6.18 -10.23
C VAL A 179 4.15 7.46 -9.60
N LEU A 180 4.46 8.48 -10.41
CA LEU A 180 4.90 9.77 -9.92
C LEU A 180 3.82 10.44 -9.07
N ALA A 181 2.58 10.50 -9.56
CA ALA A 181 1.44 11.05 -8.84
C ALA A 181 1.21 10.29 -7.52
N PHE A 182 1.29 8.97 -7.52
CA PHE A 182 1.21 8.15 -6.33
C PHE A 182 2.26 8.55 -5.28
N PHE A 183 3.53 8.67 -5.66
CA PHE A 183 4.59 9.05 -4.72
C PHE A 183 4.43 10.48 -4.20
N LEU A 184 4.03 11.43 -5.02
CA LEU A 184 3.82 12.81 -4.59
C LEU A 184 2.65 12.93 -3.61
N LEU A 185 1.58 12.13 -3.78
CA LEU A 185 0.41 12.17 -2.93
C LEU A 185 0.55 11.31 -1.66
N THR A 186 1.47 10.34 -1.64
CA THR A 186 1.65 9.40 -0.50
C THR A 186 1.73 10.09 0.87
N PRO A 187 2.50 11.17 1.10
CA PRO A 187 2.59 11.79 2.42
C PRO A 187 1.29 12.44 2.89
N PHE A 188 0.42 12.82 1.96
CA PHE A 188 -0.84 13.53 2.22
C PHE A 188 -2.05 12.61 2.25
N THR A 189 -1.84 11.31 2.09
CA THR A 189 -2.91 10.31 2.00
C THR A 189 -2.82 9.30 3.12
N LYS A 190 -3.84 8.44 3.21
CA LYS A 190 -3.86 7.35 4.19
C LYS A 190 -2.74 6.29 4.00
N MET A 191 -1.94 6.33 2.93
CA MET A 191 -0.79 5.43 2.80
C MET A 191 0.22 5.61 3.94
N ALA A 192 0.42 6.84 4.40
CA ALA A 192 1.28 7.13 5.54
C ALA A 192 0.82 6.46 6.85
N HIS A 193 -0.50 6.13 6.98
CA HIS A 193 -1.04 5.52 8.20
C HIS A 193 -0.36 4.21 8.59
N GLY A 194 0.10 3.42 7.63
CA GLY A 194 0.81 2.17 7.90
C GLY A 194 2.06 2.37 8.73
N PHE A 195 2.81 3.43 8.47
CA PHE A 195 4.02 3.79 9.23
C PHE A 195 3.67 4.27 10.63
N TYR A 196 2.64 5.10 10.79
CA TYR A 196 2.17 5.56 12.09
C TYR A 196 1.57 4.43 12.93
N ARG A 197 0.78 3.55 12.33
CA ARG A 197 0.23 2.37 13.02
C ARG A 197 1.32 1.40 13.45
N MET A 198 2.32 1.17 12.62
CA MET A 198 3.46 0.33 12.98
C MET A 198 4.22 0.90 14.18
N ALA A 199 4.37 2.22 14.26
CA ALA A 199 4.96 2.90 15.40
C ALA A 199 4.11 2.80 16.67
N CYS A 200 2.77 2.68 16.56
CA CYS A 200 1.86 2.59 17.70
C CYS A 200 1.63 1.16 18.22
N VAL A 201 1.75 0.12 17.38
CA VAL A 201 1.47 -1.28 17.74
C VAL A 201 2.37 -1.79 18.84
N ASP A 202 3.47 -1.12 19.10
CA ASP A 202 4.53 -1.53 20.01
C ASP A 202 4.25 -1.26 21.50
N GLY A 203 3.03 -0.87 21.85
CA GLY A 203 2.67 -0.63 23.27
C GLY A 203 3.32 0.59 23.89
N SER A 204 4.32 1.21 23.24
CA SER A 204 5.00 2.39 23.77
C SER A 204 4.19 3.69 23.62
N CYS A 205 3.19 3.71 22.74
CA CYS A 205 2.27 4.84 22.56
C CYS A 205 1.08 4.83 23.54
N ILE A 206 0.62 3.67 23.99
CA ILE A 206 -0.62 3.53 24.78
C ILE A 206 -0.38 3.65 26.30
N ALA A 207 0.84 3.44 26.77
CA ALA A 207 1.14 3.32 28.20
C ALA A 207 1.15 4.63 29.00
N ARG A 208 0.84 5.80 28.40
CA ARG A 208 0.90 7.09 29.10
C ARG A 208 -0.40 7.91 29.13
N HIS A 209 -1.52 7.36 28.67
CA HIS A 209 -2.81 8.08 28.69
C HIS A 209 -3.94 7.30 29.40
N PHE A 210 -3.59 6.46 30.38
CA PHE A 210 -4.53 5.96 31.39
C PHE A 210 -3.93 6.12 32.76
#